data_25ccf213c5c0f141f6d1a257ac52e2ed
#
_entry.id   25ccf213c5c0f141f6d1a257ac52e2ed
#
_cell.length_a   1.000
_cell.length_b   1.000
_cell.length_c   1.000
_cell.angle_alpha   90.00
_cell.angle_beta   90.00
_cell.angle_gamma   90.00
#
_symmetry.space_group_name_H-M   'P 1'
#
loop_
_entity.id
_entity.type
_entity.pdbx_description
1 polymer ?
#
loop_
_entity_poly.entity_id
_entity_poly.type
_entity_poly.pdbx_seq_one_letter_code
_entity_poly.pdbx_strand_id
1 'polypeptide(L)'
;SGKSRAVDIAPGVVALLRQLRQEQAASGLSPFVFNQAGSPEPMHPQSPTRYMKKFAARYGIPDLHPHKLRHSFASVAITNGADVASVSEKLGHADKSTTLRMYTHADEESVKRTGDIFRQALEAAGNGR
;
A
#
# COMPACT_ATOMS: atom_id res chain seq x y z
N SER A 1 -7.18 -4.20 16.21
CA SER A 1 -7.28 -5.61 16.56
C SER A 1 -5.89 -6.23 16.66
N GLY A 2 -5.53 -6.82 17.80
CA GLY A 2 -4.21 -7.38 18.07
C GLY A 2 -3.96 -8.78 17.52
N LYS A 3 -4.64 -9.21 16.46
CA LYS A 3 -4.45 -10.55 15.88
C LYS A 3 -3.34 -10.52 14.84
N SER A 4 -2.37 -11.42 15.00
CA SER A 4 -1.35 -11.68 13.97
C SER A 4 -1.96 -12.41 12.79
N ARG A 5 -1.52 -12.07 11.59
CA ARG A 5 -1.86 -12.78 10.36
C ARG A 5 -0.66 -12.83 9.43
N ALA A 6 -0.59 -13.86 8.61
CA ALA A 6 0.39 -13.95 7.53
C ALA A 6 -0.17 -13.27 6.28
N VAL A 7 0.68 -12.57 5.57
CA VAL A 7 0.37 -11.92 4.29
C VAL A 7 1.41 -12.30 3.27
N ASP A 8 0.99 -12.80 2.11
CA ASP A 8 1.89 -13.09 1.01
C ASP A 8 2.41 -11.78 0.39
N ILE A 9 3.70 -11.75 0.13
CA ILE A 9 4.36 -10.57 -0.42
C ILE A 9 4.92 -10.92 -1.79
N ALA A 10 4.63 -10.09 -2.79
CA ALA A 10 5.13 -10.26 -4.15
C ALA A 10 6.67 -10.17 -4.18
N PRO A 11 7.35 -10.94 -5.09
CA PRO A 11 8.82 -10.96 -5.16
C PRO A 11 9.46 -9.58 -5.31
N GLY A 12 8.86 -8.68 -6.09
CA GLY A 12 9.35 -7.31 -6.26
C GLY A 12 9.32 -6.51 -4.95
N VAL A 13 8.29 -6.70 -4.13
CA VAL A 13 8.19 -6.05 -2.82
C VAL A 13 9.20 -6.65 -1.84
N VAL A 14 9.43 -7.96 -1.89
CA VAL A 14 10.46 -8.62 -1.08
C VAL A 14 11.84 -8.04 -1.37
N ALA A 15 12.16 -7.81 -2.65
CA ALA A 15 13.43 -7.18 -3.06
C ALA A 15 13.58 -5.79 -2.46
N LEU A 16 12.53 -4.97 -2.50
CA LEU A 16 12.52 -3.63 -1.89
C LEU A 16 12.69 -3.67 -0.38
N LEU A 17 12.04 -4.61 0.29
CA LEU A 17 12.17 -4.76 1.74
C LEU A 17 13.58 -5.22 2.13
N ARG A 18 14.21 -6.10 1.34
CA ARG A 18 15.61 -6.50 1.56
C ARG A 18 16.56 -5.31 1.41
N GLN A 19 16.35 -4.49 0.40
CA GLN A 19 17.12 -3.25 0.20
C GLN A 19 16.96 -2.30 1.39
N LEU A 20 15.73 -2.09 1.86
CA LEU A 20 15.45 -1.30 3.04
C LEU A 20 16.19 -1.82 4.28
N ARG A 21 16.20 -3.13 4.48
CA ARG A 21 16.93 -3.75 5.60
C ARG A 21 18.42 -3.51 5.52
N GLN A 22 19.02 -3.55 4.33
CA GLN A 22 20.44 -3.24 4.14
C GLN A 22 20.74 -1.78 4.46
N GLU A 23 19.89 -0.86 4.04
CA GLU A 23 20.01 0.57 4.37
C GLU A 23 19.89 0.82 5.88
N GLN A 24 18.95 0.15 6.54
CA GLN A 24 18.78 0.25 8.00
C GLN A 24 19.96 -0.32 8.78
N ALA A 25 20.61 -1.36 8.26
CA ALA A 25 21.76 -1.98 8.92
C ALA A 25 22.92 -1.01 9.14
N ALA A 26 23.07 0.00 8.29
CA ALA A 26 24.08 1.05 8.44
C ALA A 26 23.82 1.95 9.66
N SER A 27 22.57 2.06 10.11
CA SER A 27 22.15 2.89 11.25
C SER A 27 21.81 2.06 12.49
N GLY A 28 22.04 0.74 12.45
CA GLY A 28 21.64 -0.20 13.49
C GLY A 28 20.30 -0.86 13.18
N LEU A 29 20.21 -2.16 13.47
CA LEU A 29 19.00 -2.94 13.18
C LEU A 29 17.88 -2.58 14.16
N SER A 30 16.69 -2.36 13.63
CA SER A 30 15.46 -2.18 14.38
C SER A 30 14.63 -3.47 14.34
N PRO A 31 13.87 -3.82 15.40
CA PRO A 31 12.90 -4.92 15.33
C PRO A 31 11.70 -4.59 14.44
N PHE A 32 11.56 -3.35 14.01
CA PHE A 32 10.46 -2.88 13.17
C PHE A 32 10.90 -2.76 11.73
N VAL A 33 10.04 -3.20 10.79
CA VAL A 33 10.29 -3.04 9.35
C VAL A 33 10.36 -1.56 8.97
N PHE A 34 9.45 -0.76 9.52
CA PHE A 34 9.43 0.68 9.32
C PHE A 34 9.76 1.39 10.63
N ASN A 35 10.93 1.97 10.68
CA ASN A 35 11.44 2.70 11.83
C ASN A 35 11.58 4.20 11.51
N GLN A 36 11.82 4.99 12.55
CA GLN A 36 12.19 6.38 12.38
C GLN A 36 13.61 6.47 11.82
N ALA A 37 13.85 7.46 10.95
CA ALA A 37 15.18 7.65 10.37
C ALA A 37 16.26 7.81 11.44
N GLY A 38 17.27 6.95 11.38
CA GLY A 38 18.38 6.97 12.33
C GLY A 38 18.06 6.52 13.76
N SER A 39 16.92 5.83 13.98
CA SER A 39 16.47 5.37 15.28
C SER A 39 15.92 3.95 15.21
N PRO A 40 16.08 3.11 16.27
CA PRO A 40 15.44 1.81 16.32
C PRO A 40 13.95 1.86 16.64
N GLU A 41 13.42 3.04 16.95
CA GLU A 41 12.00 3.22 17.28
C GLU A 41 11.09 3.05 16.05
N PRO A 42 9.86 2.57 16.25
CA PRO A 42 8.94 2.38 15.13
C PRO A 42 8.56 3.72 14.49
N MET A 43 8.26 3.66 13.19
CA MET A 43 7.73 4.81 12.46
C MET A 43 6.41 5.26 13.10
N HIS A 44 6.21 6.58 13.19
CA HIS A 44 4.96 7.13 13.70
C HIS A 44 3.78 6.68 12.81
N PRO A 45 2.66 6.21 13.40
CA PRO A 45 1.54 5.66 12.62
C PRO A 45 0.98 6.58 11.54
N GLN A 46 1.08 7.89 11.71
CA GLN A 46 0.61 8.86 10.73
C GLN A 46 1.63 9.21 9.64
N SER A 47 2.87 8.74 9.76
CA SER A 47 3.92 9.06 8.77
C SER A 47 3.57 8.60 7.35
N PRO A 48 3.04 7.39 7.11
CA PRO A 48 2.62 6.99 5.77
C PRO A 48 1.55 7.91 5.18
N THR A 49 0.57 8.31 5.98
CA THR A 49 -0.50 9.22 5.55
C THR A 49 0.04 10.59 5.15
N ARG A 50 0.94 11.15 5.95
CA ARG A 50 1.59 12.44 5.63
C ARG A 50 2.44 12.35 4.38
N TYR A 51 3.19 11.25 4.23
CA TYR A 51 4.00 11.02 3.04
C TYR A 51 3.13 10.94 1.78
N MET A 52 2.05 10.15 1.84
CA MET A 52 1.12 10.01 0.72
C MET A 52 0.45 11.32 0.35
N LYS A 53 0.12 12.16 1.33
CA LYS A 53 -0.44 13.48 1.08
C LYS A 53 0.53 14.38 0.31
N LYS A 54 1.80 14.40 0.70
CA LYS A 54 2.85 15.16 0.00
C LYS A 54 3.10 14.62 -1.40
N PHE A 55 3.17 13.31 -1.54
CA PHE A 55 3.34 12.62 -2.82
C PHE A 55 2.17 12.94 -3.76
N ALA A 56 0.95 12.86 -3.28
CA ALA A 56 -0.26 13.17 -4.03
C ALA A 56 -0.25 14.62 -4.54
N ALA A 57 0.10 15.57 -3.68
CA ALA A 57 0.20 16.97 -4.07
C ALA A 57 1.27 17.20 -5.14
N ARG A 58 2.42 16.53 -5.01
CA ARG A 58 3.53 16.65 -5.95
C ARG A 58 3.19 16.12 -7.35
N TYR A 59 2.45 15.03 -7.43
CA TYR A 59 2.14 14.34 -8.70
C TYR A 59 0.70 14.51 -9.18
N GLY A 60 -0.05 15.39 -8.55
CA GLY A 60 -1.43 15.70 -8.96
C GLY A 60 -2.42 14.54 -8.79
N ILE A 61 -2.21 13.66 -7.82
CA ILE A 61 -3.10 12.54 -7.52
C ILE A 61 -4.12 13.00 -6.48
N PRO A 62 -5.43 13.04 -6.79
CA PRO A 62 -6.42 13.45 -5.80
C PRO A 62 -6.62 12.37 -4.73
N ASP A 63 -6.76 12.81 -3.47
CA ASP A 63 -7.23 11.97 -2.37
C ASP A 63 -6.47 10.65 -2.18
N LEU A 64 -5.13 10.71 -2.14
CA LEU A 64 -4.30 9.53 -1.89
C LEU A 64 -4.05 9.35 -0.38
N HIS A 65 -4.47 8.21 0.16
CA HIS A 65 -4.25 7.80 1.55
C HIS A 65 -4.27 6.27 1.66
N PRO A 66 -3.81 5.66 2.78
CA PRO A 66 -3.70 4.20 2.89
C PRO A 66 -5.00 3.44 2.60
N HIS A 67 -6.14 3.94 3.08
CA HIS A 67 -7.44 3.30 2.79
C HIS A 67 -7.79 3.33 1.30
N LYS A 68 -7.41 4.40 0.59
CA LYS A 68 -7.59 4.48 -0.85
C LYS A 68 -6.82 3.39 -1.58
N LEU A 69 -5.60 3.11 -1.15
CA LEU A 69 -4.80 2.01 -1.71
C LEU A 69 -5.45 0.65 -1.46
N ARG A 70 -6.00 0.44 -0.27
CA ARG A 70 -6.75 -0.81 0.04
C ARG A 70 -7.98 -0.96 -0.85
N HIS A 71 -8.75 0.10 -1.04
CA HIS A 71 -9.91 0.11 -1.93
C HIS A 71 -9.50 -0.19 -3.37
N SER A 72 -8.45 0.45 -3.85
CA SER A 72 -7.93 0.23 -5.21
C SER A 72 -7.45 -1.21 -5.40
N PHE A 73 -6.75 -1.78 -4.43
CA PHE A 73 -6.33 -3.17 -4.47
C PHE A 73 -7.53 -4.11 -4.58
N ALA A 74 -8.54 -3.94 -3.73
CA ALA A 74 -9.73 -4.76 -3.75
C ALA A 74 -10.45 -4.69 -5.11
N SER A 75 -10.65 -3.48 -5.61
CA SER A 75 -11.35 -3.24 -6.88
C SER A 75 -10.59 -3.82 -8.06
N VAL A 76 -9.28 -3.59 -8.13
CA VAL A 76 -8.43 -4.13 -9.21
C VAL A 76 -8.39 -5.65 -9.16
N ALA A 77 -8.21 -6.23 -7.98
CA ALA A 77 -8.14 -7.69 -7.82
C ALA A 77 -9.46 -8.36 -8.26
N ILE A 78 -10.60 -7.85 -7.83
CA ILE A 78 -11.91 -8.43 -8.17
C ILE A 78 -12.21 -8.22 -9.66
N THR A 79 -11.93 -7.05 -10.22
CA THR A 79 -12.09 -6.77 -11.64
C THR A 79 -11.26 -7.71 -12.51
N ASN A 80 -10.10 -8.15 -12.02
CA ASN A 80 -9.24 -9.12 -12.70
C ASN A 80 -9.53 -10.58 -12.34
N GLY A 81 -10.67 -10.86 -11.75
CA GLY A 81 -11.18 -12.20 -11.54
C GLY A 81 -10.90 -12.82 -10.17
N ALA A 82 -10.33 -12.08 -9.23
CA ALA A 82 -10.17 -12.57 -7.87
C ALA A 82 -11.54 -12.66 -7.16
N ASP A 83 -11.75 -13.72 -6.38
CA ASP A 83 -12.98 -13.85 -5.61
C ASP A 83 -12.97 -12.96 -4.36
N VAL A 84 -14.15 -12.53 -3.94
CA VAL A 84 -14.32 -11.62 -2.78
C VAL A 84 -13.77 -12.24 -1.49
N ALA A 85 -13.90 -13.56 -1.32
CA ALA A 85 -13.40 -14.25 -0.12
C ALA A 85 -11.87 -14.15 0.00
N SER A 86 -11.14 -14.44 -1.07
CA SER A 86 -9.68 -14.36 -1.10
C SER A 86 -9.19 -12.93 -0.89
N VAL A 87 -9.84 -11.95 -1.50
CA VAL A 87 -9.49 -10.54 -1.33
C VAL A 87 -9.73 -10.09 0.12
N SER A 88 -10.86 -10.47 0.71
CA SER A 88 -11.19 -10.17 2.10
C SER A 88 -10.16 -10.75 3.06
N GLU A 89 -9.76 -11.99 2.85
CA GLU A 89 -8.74 -12.66 3.66
C GLU A 89 -7.40 -11.93 3.57
N LYS A 90 -6.97 -11.59 2.37
CA LYS A 90 -5.70 -10.89 2.12
C LYS A 90 -5.68 -9.51 2.78
N LEU A 91 -6.80 -8.80 2.77
CA LEU A 91 -6.94 -7.51 3.43
C LEU A 91 -7.17 -7.62 4.95
N GLY A 92 -7.46 -8.83 5.45
CA GLY A 92 -7.74 -9.04 6.85
C GLY A 92 -9.12 -8.56 7.28
N HIS A 93 -10.08 -8.50 6.36
CA HIS A 93 -11.47 -8.18 6.70
C HIS A 93 -12.14 -9.38 7.34
N ALA A 94 -12.72 -9.20 8.52
CA ALA A 94 -13.50 -10.25 9.20
C ALA A 94 -14.81 -10.55 8.47
N ASP A 95 -15.33 -9.58 7.71
CA ASP A 95 -16.58 -9.66 6.98
C ASP A 95 -16.36 -9.36 5.50
N LYS A 96 -16.78 -10.28 4.63
CA LYS A 96 -16.71 -10.15 3.17
C LYS A 96 -17.52 -8.96 2.65
N SER A 97 -18.56 -8.53 3.37
CA SER A 97 -19.37 -7.38 2.98
C SER A 97 -18.56 -6.08 2.92
N THR A 98 -17.51 -5.95 3.72
CA THR A 98 -16.60 -4.81 3.67
C THR A 98 -15.88 -4.73 2.33
N THR A 99 -15.34 -5.84 1.84
CA THR A 99 -14.68 -5.90 0.53
C THR A 99 -15.67 -5.67 -0.60
N LEU A 100 -16.86 -6.24 -0.52
CA LEU A 100 -17.91 -6.06 -1.53
C LEU A 100 -18.34 -4.59 -1.63
N ARG A 101 -18.46 -3.89 -0.49
CA ARG A 101 -18.76 -2.45 -0.50
C ARG A 101 -17.66 -1.62 -1.13
N MET A 102 -16.40 -1.97 -0.93
CA MET A 102 -15.27 -1.31 -1.59
C MET A 102 -15.36 -1.43 -3.10
N TYR A 103 -15.73 -2.62 -3.60
CA TYR A 103 -15.87 -2.88 -5.03
C TYR A 103 -17.05 -2.15 -5.65
N THR A 104 -18.22 -2.14 -5.02
CA THR A 104 -19.45 -1.55 -5.57
C THR A 104 -19.41 -0.03 -5.66
N HIS A 105 -18.52 0.65 -4.93
CA HIS A 105 -18.34 2.10 -5.00
C HIS A 105 -17.34 2.55 -6.07
N ALA A 106 -16.67 1.62 -6.74
CA ALA A 106 -15.69 1.91 -7.78
C ALA A 106 -16.17 1.31 -9.11
N ASP A 107 -16.38 2.14 -10.12
CA ASP A 107 -16.58 1.63 -11.47
C ASP A 107 -15.23 1.21 -12.08
N GLU A 108 -15.30 0.27 -13.03
CA GLU A 108 -14.13 -0.35 -13.65
C GLU A 108 -13.21 0.67 -14.33
N GLU A 109 -13.80 1.63 -15.04
CA GLU A 109 -13.07 2.67 -15.75
C GLU A 109 -12.35 3.63 -14.78
N SER A 110 -13.02 4.01 -13.71
CA SER A 110 -12.45 4.88 -12.67
C SER A 110 -11.28 4.20 -11.97
N VAL A 111 -11.40 2.92 -11.66
CA VAL A 111 -10.32 2.11 -11.05
C VAL A 111 -9.12 2.04 -11.96
N LYS A 112 -9.33 1.76 -13.24
CA LYS A 112 -8.26 1.71 -14.24
C LYS A 112 -7.55 3.05 -14.38
N ARG A 113 -8.29 4.14 -14.46
CA ARG A 113 -7.75 5.50 -14.56
C ARG A 113 -6.89 5.85 -13.35
N THR A 114 -7.38 5.56 -12.14
CA THR A 114 -6.63 5.79 -10.90
C THR A 114 -5.36 4.97 -10.86
N GLY A 115 -5.41 3.70 -11.27
CA GLY A 115 -4.24 2.83 -11.34
C GLY A 115 -3.19 3.34 -12.32
N ASP A 116 -3.61 3.81 -13.49
CA ASP A 116 -2.69 4.37 -14.49
C ASP A 116 -2.01 5.65 -14.01
N ILE A 117 -2.76 6.56 -13.39
CA ILE A 117 -2.21 7.79 -12.81
C ILE A 117 -1.17 7.45 -11.75
N PHE A 118 -1.48 6.52 -10.86
CA PHE A 118 -0.59 6.10 -9.79
C PHE A 118 0.69 5.45 -10.32
N ARG A 119 0.56 4.57 -11.33
CA ARG A 119 1.71 3.95 -11.99
C ARG A 119 2.63 4.99 -12.63
N GLN A 120 2.07 5.94 -13.37
CA GLN A 120 2.83 7.02 -14.00
C GLN A 120 3.54 7.88 -12.96
N ALA A 121 2.90 8.20 -11.85
CA ALA A 121 3.49 8.97 -10.77
C ALA A 121 4.67 8.23 -10.11
N LEU A 122 4.55 6.91 -9.91
CA LEU A 122 5.63 6.09 -9.37
C LEU A 122 6.82 6.00 -10.32
N GLU A 123 6.57 5.85 -11.63
CA GLU A 123 7.62 5.85 -12.65
C GLU A 123 8.37 7.19 -12.68
N ALA A 124 7.64 8.31 -12.63
CA ALA A 124 8.25 9.65 -12.58
C ALA A 124 9.09 9.85 -11.31
N ALA A 125 8.61 9.36 -10.16
CA ALA A 125 9.34 9.44 -8.89
C ALA A 125 10.61 8.56 -8.92
N GLY A 126 10.55 7.37 -9.55
CA GLY A 126 11.69 6.49 -9.72
C GLY A 126 12.76 7.06 -10.63
N ASN A 127 12.37 7.72 -11.70
CA ASN A 127 13.29 8.34 -12.66
C ASN A 127 13.94 9.65 -12.17
N GLY A 128 13.42 10.23 -11.10
CA GLY A 128 13.94 11.45 -10.49
C GLY A 128 15.04 11.22 -9.45
N ARG A 129 15.53 9.99 -9.29
CA ARG A 129 16.59 9.64 -8.35
C ARG A 129 17.97 9.70 -8.98
#